data_74c526b3e79dfe41a0bd1863abf4237d
#
_entry.id   74c526b3e79dfe41a0bd1863abf4237d
#
_cell.length_a   1.000
_cell.length_b   1.000
_cell.length_c   1.000
_cell.angle_alpha   90.00
_cell.angle_beta   90.00
_cell.angle_gamma   90.00
#
_symmetry.space_group_name_H-M   'P 1'
#
loop_
_entity.id
_entity.type
_entity.pdbx_description
1 polymer ?
#
loop_
_entity_poly.entity_id
_entity_poly.type
_entity_poly.pdbx_seq_one_letter_code
_entity_poly.pdbx_strand_id
1 'polypeptide(L)'
;LYERNLYILAINLAQKEGVDKLQQNIIFRKYGDHLYQKGDYDTAMQQYLRAIDNTEPSQVIRKFLDSQRIHNLIDYLAELHEHDKATADHTTLLLNCYAKLKDTEKLDAFIKAPGELKFDLDTAITMCRQGGYFEQAAYLATKHGENELVVDILIEDSKKYAEALEFIWRLGPEVAYANLMRYARVLLEHCPEETTKLFIDFYTGKYRPKQELVEVEVGQPQSRSGAFQNLSALLPLPYMNRAAVTSPSTASEQTSTVADTTISADVEPSPPIYTIPKPRTAFSSFIAHPEEFITFLESLIAQNNLSPLDRADLSTALFEMYLESANSSNTSSSTKQNLQEKAKALIVPPDQVSQHDASSINTSDVLLLSSLSHFPAGTTLVRERANLYTEIFRSFASAKDTSGAISALRKYGPEDPSLYTLALSYFSSSPTILSEPGVKDELQRVLQKIDQQNLMAPLQVVKVLSQGGAVTMGMVRSYLADNIARERKEIQSNRKLIESYRTETASKKAELEDLSSKPTTFQGRRCSACGGSLDLPTVHFMCKHSFHQRCLNSTGAIDSTDRGSECPICKPSNDTIKAIRRAQIEHTGQHELFKSALERSSDRFGTVSEFFGRGVMAAAPIFE
;
A
#
# COMPACT_ATOMS: atom_id res chain seq x y z
N LEU A 1 57.40 -47.54 59.25
CA LEU A 1 58.03 -46.41 58.52
C LEU A 1 57.11 -45.19 58.55
N TYR A 2 55.80 -45.31 58.37
CA TYR A 2 54.83 -44.19 58.40
C TYR A 2 54.79 -43.46 59.74
N GLU A 3 54.80 -44.17 60.85
CA GLU A 3 54.74 -43.60 62.20
C GLU A 3 55.98 -42.79 62.53
N ARG A 4 57.08 -43.02 61.83
CA ARG A 4 58.38 -42.32 62.02
C ARG A 4 58.66 -41.27 60.95
N ASN A 5 57.70 -40.96 60.08
CA ASN A 5 57.77 -40.03 58.98
C ASN A 5 58.92 -40.29 57.97
N LEU A 6 59.35 -41.57 57.80
CA LEU A 6 60.38 -42.00 56.88
C LEU A 6 59.84 -42.37 55.50
N TYR A 7 59.11 -41.42 54.85
CA TYR A 7 58.39 -41.68 53.61
C TYR A 7 59.28 -41.94 52.40
N ILE A 8 60.43 -41.21 52.28
CA ILE A 8 61.38 -41.40 51.19
C ILE A 8 61.96 -42.81 51.21
N LEU A 9 62.26 -43.31 52.42
CA LEU A 9 62.77 -44.66 52.59
C LEU A 9 61.68 -45.70 52.27
N ALA A 10 60.45 -45.43 52.64
CA ALA A 10 59.33 -46.26 52.29
C ALA A 10 59.10 -46.37 50.77
N ILE A 11 59.21 -45.26 50.05
CA ILE A 11 59.09 -45.21 48.57
C ILE A 11 60.20 -46.00 47.93
N ASN A 12 61.48 -45.79 48.33
CA ASN A 12 62.61 -46.52 47.78
C ASN A 12 62.52 -48.04 48.04
N LEU A 13 62.05 -48.43 49.22
CA LEU A 13 61.85 -49.85 49.53
C LEU A 13 60.71 -50.47 48.71
N ALA A 14 59.59 -49.75 48.60
CA ALA A 14 58.46 -50.23 47.80
C ALA A 14 58.77 -50.38 46.31
N GLN A 15 59.62 -49.50 45.75
CA GLN A 15 60.10 -49.58 44.39
C GLN A 15 61.08 -50.74 44.20
N LYS A 16 61.97 -51.02 45.21
CA LYS A 16 62.96 -52.09 45.15
C LYS A 16 62.35 -53.47 45.30
N GLU A 17 61.35 -53.61 46.13
CA GLU A 17 60.62 -54.86 46.42
C GLU A 17 59.53 -55.18 45.37
N GLY A 18 59.28 -54.30 44.37
CA GLY A 18 58.27 -54.50 43.36
C GLY A 18 56.84 -54.52 43.91
N VAL A 19 56.58 -53.73 44.94
CA VAL A 19 55.26 -53.65 45.61
C VAL A 19 54.20 -53.16 44.61
N ASP A 20 52.98 -53.66 44.74
CA ASP A 20 51.86 -53.33 43.88
C ASP A 20 51.63 -51.77 43.79
N LYS A 21 51.35 -51.29 42.58
CA LYS A 21 51.10 -49.86 42.30
C LYS A 21 50.08 -49.23 43.26
N LEU A 22 49.07 -49.99 43.66
CA LEU A 22 48.06 -49.58 44.64
C LEU A 22 48.69 -49.18 45.99
N GLN A 23 49.61 -50.00 46.49
CA GLN A 23 50.30 -49.75 47.76
C GLN A 23 51.31 -48.62 47.63
N GLN A 24 51.99 -48.52 46.48
CA GLN A 24 52.88 -47.39 46.19
C GLN A 24 52.12 -46.04 46.19
N ASN A 25 50.95 -45.99 45.58
CA ASN A 25 50.10 -44.77 45.55
C ASN A 25 49.60 -44.37 46.96
N ILE A 26 49.32 -45.34 47.82
CA ILE A 26 49.00 -45.08 49.23
C ILE A 26 50.18 -44.43 49.96
N ILE A 27 51.43 -44.83 49.69
CA ILE A 27 52.63 -44.24 50.25
C ILE A 27 52.77 -42.80 49.78
N PHE A 28 52.66 -42.57 48.46
CA PHE A 28 52.74 -41.24 47.87
C PHE A 28 51.65 -40.32 48.44
N ARG A 29 50.44 -40.77 48.59
CA ARG A 29 49.35 -40.00 49.22
C ARG A 29 49.67 -39.60 50.67
N LYS A 30 50.06 -40.55 51.49
CA LYS A 30 50.43 -40.26 52.89
C LYS A 30 51.63 -39.37 52.99
N TYR A 31 52.59 -39.48 52.10
CA TYR A 31 53.73 -38.57 52.04
C TYR A 31 53.29 -37.16 51.62
N GLY A 32 52.41 -37.04 50.64
CA GLY A 32 51.83 -35.77 50.25
C GLY A 32 51.06 -35.12 51.41
N ASP A 33 50.27 -35.91 52.20
CA ASP A 33 49.58 -35.41 53.39
C ASP A 33 50.55 -34.86 54.44
N HIS A 34 51.65 -35.54 54.64
CA HIS A 34 52.68 -35.10 55.60
C HIS A 34 53.39 -33.81 55.14
N LEU A 35 53.73 -33.71 53.86
CA LEU A 35 54.35 -32.52 53.30
C LEU A 35 53.41 -31.34 53.32
N TYR A 36 52.12 -31.57 53.02
CA TYR A 36 51.06 -30.54 53.11
C TYR A 36 50.96 -29.97 54.55
N GLN A 37 51.01 -30.86 55.57
CA GLN A 37 50.99 -30.42 56.98
C GLN A 37 52.24 -29.64 57.38
N LYS A 38 53.37 -29.87 56.76
CA LYS A 38 54.63 -29.11 56.93
C LYS A 38 54.65 -27.76 56.23
N GLY A 39 53.67 -27.51 55.35
CA GLY A 39 53.60 -26.28 54.56
C GLY A 39 54.42 -26.33 53.27
N ASP A 40 55.01 -27.47 52.89
CA ASP A 40 55.64 -27.68 51.61
C ASP A 40 54.63 -28.18 50.58
N TYR A 41 53.90 -27.22 50.01
CA TYR A 41 52.73 -27.48 49.13
C TYR A 41 53.17 -27.96 47.72
N ASP A 42 54.31 -27.47 47.23
CA ASP A 42 54.76 -27.81 45.87
C ASP A 42 55.21 -29.27 45.80
N THR A 43 56.06 -29.69 46.77
CA THR A 43 56.47 -31.10 46.87
C THR A 43 55.32 -32.00 47.24
N ALA A 44 54.39 -31.55 48.04
CA ALA A 44 53.15 -32.27 48.37
C ALA A 44 52.32 -32.56 47.13
N MET A 45 52.18 -31.56 46.24
CA MET A 45 51.43 -31.70 45.02
C MET A 45 52.10 -32.73 44.08
N GLN A 46 53.43 -32.71 43.93
CA GLN A 46 54.15 -33.70 43.15
C GLN A 46 53.89 -35.13 43.63
N GLN A 47 53.70 -35.35 44.95
CA GLN A 47 53.36 -36.68 45.46
C GLN A 47 51.91 -37.06 45.20
N TYR A 48 50.97 -36.13 45.24
CA TYR A 48 49.58 -36.38 44.87
C TYR A 48 49.42 -36.67 43.38
N LEU A 49 50.21 -36.04 42.51
CA LEU A 49 50.23 -36.31 41.07
C LEU A 49 50.69 -37.75 40.81
N ARG A 50 51.72 -38.25 41.53
CA ARG A 50 52.17 -39.65 41.40
C ARG A 50 51.14 -40.65 41.91
N ALA A 51 50.23 -40.22 42.81
CA ALA A 51 49.18 -41.05 43.42
C ALA A 51 47.80 -40.88 42.77
N ILE A 52 47.73 -40.21 41.64
CA ILE A 52 46.48 -39.75 41.02
C ILE A 52 45.52 -40.91 40.71
N ASP A 53 46.04 -42.11 40.47
CA ASP A 53 45.26 -43.28 40.10
C ASP A 53 44.35 -43.81 41.25
N ASN A 54 44.79 -43.63 42.50
CA ASN A 54 44.13 -44.23 43.68
C ASN A 54 43.76 -43.20 44.74
N THR A 55 43.83 -41.94 44.43
CA THR A 55 43.46 -40.86 45.34
C THR A 55 42.10 -40.29 44.94
N GLU A 56 41.22 -40.12 45.88
CA GLU A 56 39.96 -39.43 45.64
C GLU A 56 40.25 -37.93 45.34
N PRO A 57 39.95 -37.46 44.11
CA PRO A 57 40.27 -36.10 43.69
C PRO A 57 39.69 -35.03 44.63
N SER A 58 38.48 -35.25 45.15
CA SER A 58 37.79 -34.31 46.06
C SER A 58 38.57 -33.99 47.34
N GLN A 59 39.35 -34.94 47.86
CA GLN A 59 40.14 -34.72 49.05
C GLN A 59 41.35 -33.83 48.80
N VAL A 60 42.00 -33.99 47.67
CA VAL A 60 43.16 -33.16 47.28
C VAL A 60 42.69 -31.76 46.89
N ILE A 61 41.64 -31.66 46.10
CA ILE A 61 41.07 -30.39 45.66
C ILE A 61 40.68 -29.53 46.87
N ARG A 62 40.00 -30.11 47.86
CA ARG A 62 39.59 -29.38 49.06
C ARG A 62 40.79 -28.80 49.81
N LYS A 63 41.92 -29.51 49.89
CA LYS A 63 43.14 -29.03 50.54
C LYS A 63 43.76 -27.82 49.84
N PHE A 64 43.76 -27.82 48.51
CA PHE A 64 44.40 -26.80 47.70
C PHE A 64 43.46 -25.70 47.22
N LEU A 65 42.18 -25.76 47.55
CA LEU A 65 41.18 -24.77 47.17
C LEU A 65 41.38 -23.41 47.89
N ASP A 66 42.62 -22.97 47.99
CA ASP A 66 43.03 -21.68 48.51
C ASP A 66 43.61 -20.83 47.38
N SER A 67 43.25 -19.53 47.35
CA SER A 67 43.67 -18.62 46.30
C SER A 67 45.19 -18.52 46.17
N GLN A 68 45.93 -18.75 47.26
CA GLN A 68 47.39 -18.72 47.25
C GLN A 68 48.04 -19.97 46.65
N ARG A 69 47.27 -21.05 46.45
CA ARG A 69 47.77 -22.35 45.91
C ARG A 69 47.09 -22.76 44.62
N ILE A 70 46.56 -21.79 43.92
CA ILE A 70 45.80 -22.05 42.68
C ILE A 70 46.68 -22.74 41.62
N HIS A 71 47.98 -22.39 41.53
CA HIS A 71 48.88 -23.00 40.56
C HIS A 71 49.01 -24.52 40.76
N ASN A 72 49.21 -24.97 42.02
CA ASN A 72 49.30 -26.41 42.32
C ASN A 72 47.97 -27.12 42.01
N LEU A 73 46.83 -26.46 42.21
CA LEU A 73 45.53 -27.00 41.90
C LEU A 73 45.31 -27.15 40.39
N ILE A 74 45.81 -26.22 39.60
CA ILE A 74 45.81 -26.28 38.13
C ILE A 74 46.60 -27.48 37.64
N ASP A 75 47.84 -27.66 38.17
CA ASP A 75 48.69 -28.78 37.76
C ASP A 75 48.00 -30.12 38.06
N TYR A 76 47.33 -30.23 39.20
CA TYR A 76 46.60 -31.42 39.59
C TYR A 76 45.35 -31.69 38.71
N LEU A 77 44.61 -30.65 38.41
CA LEU A 77 43.41 -30.73 37.59
C LEU A 77 43.76 -31.02 36.11
N ALA A 78 44.87 -30.47 35.62
CA ALA A 78 45.38 -30.73 34.27
C ALA A 78 45.78 -32.21 34.12
N GLU A 79 46.48 -32.74 35.10
CA GLU A 79 46.90 -34.14 35.14
C GLU A 79 45.69 -35.11 35.24
N LEU A 80 44.61 -34.69 35.97
CA LEU A 80 43.35 -35.43 36.01
C LEU A 80 42.73 -35.55 34.64
N HIS A 81 42.83 -34.52 33.82
CA HIS A 81 42.35 -34.54 32.41
C HIS A 81 43.19 -35.46 31.52
N GLU A 82 44.54 -35.44 31.67
CA GLU A 82 45.42 -36.32 30.92
C GLU A 82 45.17 -37.81 31.24
N HIS A 83 44.73 -38.11 32.48
CA HIS A 83 44.39 -39.45 32.93
C HIS A 83 42.92 -39.88 32.71
N ASP A 84 42.10 -39.08 31.99
CA ASP A 84 40.66 -39.32 31.76
C ASP A 84 39.84 -39.52 33.03
N LYS A 85 40.26 -38.99 34.19
CA LYS A 85 39.58 -39.07 35.46
C LYS A 85 38.82 -37.81 35.87
N ALA A 86 38.89 -36.79 35.02
CA ALA A 86 38.21 -35.52 35.28
C ALA A 86 36.70 -35.67 35.12
N THR A 87 35.96 -35.13 36.03
CA THR A 87 34.49 -34.94 35.93
C THR A 87 34.16 -33.56 35.44
N ALA A 88 32.90 -33.29 35.08
CA ALA A 88 32.45 -31.96 34.67
C ALA A 88 32.77 -30.88 35.71
N ASP A 89 32.64 -31.20 36.99
CA ASP A 89 32.98 -30.26 38.08
C ASP A 89 34.47 -29.94 38.11
N HIS A 90 35.34 -30.91 37.84
CA HIS A 90 36.79 -30.73 37.79
C HIS A 90 37.17 -29.84 36.60
N THR A 91 36.54 -30.01 35.47
CA THR A 91 36.75 -29.19 34.27
C THR A 91 36.33 -27.74 34.52
N THR A 92 35.14 -27.56 35.12
CA THR A 92 34.62 -26.24 35.48
C THR A 92 35.51 -25.54 36.49
N LEU A 93 36.04 -26.30 37.45
CA LEU A 93 36.98 -25.77 38.45
C LEU A 93 38.32 -25.35 37.81
N LEU A 94 38.84 -26.12 36.85
CA LEU A 94 40.08 -25.80 36.13
C LEU A 94 39.90 -24.52 35.31
N LEU A 95 38.78 -24.39 34.59
CA LEU A 95 38.43 -23.16 33.86
C LEU A 95 38.37 -21.95 34.79
N ASN A 96 37.78 -22.11 35.98
CA ASN A 96 37.70 -21.06 36.99
C ASN A 96 39.09 -20.68 37.52
N CYS A 97 39.96 -21.63 37.69
CA CYS A 97 41.33 -21.37 38.12
C CYS A 97 42.12 -20.59 37.06
N TYR A 98 42.03 -20.95 35.80
CA TYR A 98 42.63 -20.19 34.69
C TYR A 98 42.06 -18.76 34.61
N ALA A 99 40.75 -18.63 34.71
CA ALA A 99 40.11 -17.31 34.74
C ALA A 99 40.60 -16.43 35.91
N LYS A 100 40.73 -16.97 37.09
CA LYS A 100 41.28 -16.22 38.26
C LYS A 100 42.71 -15.80 38.10
N LEU A 101 43.56 -16.60 37.48
CA LEU A 101 44.96 -16.26 37.22
C LEU A 101 45.14 -15.34 36.03
N LYS A 102 44.09 -15.09 35.27
CA LYS A 102 44.14 -14.34 34.00
C LYS A 102 45.09 -14.93 32.96
N ASP A 103 45.23 -16.25 32.98
CA ASP A 103 46.05 -16.99 32.04
C ASP A 103 45.20 -17.31 30.77
N THR A 104 45.13 -16.33 29.88
CA THR A 104 44.32 -16.41 28.65
C THR A 104 44.86 -17.45 27.69
N GLU A 105 46.17 -17.64 27.62
CA GLU A 105 46.82 -18.59 26.70
C GLU A 105 46.47 -20.05 27.04
N LYS A 106 46.57 -20.38 28.35
CA LYS A 106 46.21 -21.75 28.80
C LYS A 106 44.71 -22.01 28.75
N LEU A 107 43.90 -20.99 29.07
CA LEU A 107 42.45 -21.04 28.94
C LEU A 107 42.04 -21.33 27.49
N ASP A 108 42.63 -20.60 26.55
CA ASP A 108 42.39 -20.78 25.12
C ASP A 108 42.85 -22.14 24.60
N ALA A 109 44.06 -22.56 24.98
CA ALA A 109 44.58 -23.86 24.60
C ALA A 109 43.72 -25.00 25.14
N PHE A 110 43.19 -24.87 26.35
CA PHE A 110 42.35 -25.89 26.98
C PHE A 110 40.97 -25.96 26.31
N ILE A 111 40.33 -24.80 26.02
CA ILE A 111 39.03 -24.74 25.39
C ILE A 111 39.08 -25.25 23.92
N LYS A 112 40.18 -24.97 23.21
CA LYS A 112 40.40 -25.39 21.82
C LYS A 112 40.97 -26.80 21.69
N ALA A 113 41.31 -27.44 22.81
CA ALA A 113 41.85 -28.79 22.79
C ALA A 113 40.92 -29.79 22.08
N PRO A 114 41.47 -30.70 21.22
CA PRO A 114 40.68 -31.71 20.55
C PRO A 114 40.20 -32.77 21.55
N GLY A 115 38.93 -32.76 21.92
CA GLY A 115 38.31 -33.73 22.81
C GLY A 115 36.92 -33.28 23.27
N GLU A 116 36.05 -34.23 23.64
CA GLU A 116 34.78 -33.93 24.31
C GLU A 116 35.08 -33.62 25.77
N LEU A 117 35.22 -32.33 26.07
CA LEU A 117 35.34 -31.87 27.45
C LEU A 117 33.99 -32.04 28.15
N LYS A 118 33.93 -32.88 29.16
CA LYS A 118 32.75 -33.07 30.01
C LYS A 118 32.69 -31.90 30.99
N PHE A 119 31.92 -30.87 30.70
CA PHE A 119 31.64 -29.77 31.62
C PHE A 119 30.21 -29.26 31.49
N ASP A 120 29.74 -28.55 32.49
CA ASP A 120 28.47 -27.83 32.42
C ASP A 120 28.68 -26.56 31.59
N LEU A 121 28.08 -26.55 30.38
CA LEU A 121 28.27 -25.50 29.40
C LEU A 121 27.80 -24.13 29.93
N ASP A 122 26.62 -24.08 30.56
CA ASP A 122 26.05 -22.83 31.07
C ASP A 122 26.92 -22.20 32.14
N THR A 123 27.45 -23.04 33.06
CA THR A 123 28.35 -22.59 34.09
C THR A 123 29.69 -22.11 33.50
N ALA A 124 30.25 -22.80 32.52
CA ALA A 124 31.50 -22.41 31.88
C ALA A 124 31.37 -21.09 31.10
N ILE A 125 30.30 -20.92 30.34
CA ILE A 125 30.01 -19.66 29.60
C ILE A 125 29.82 -18.51 30.59
N THR A 126 29.01 -18.72 31.64
CA THR A 126 28.75 -17.70 32.65
C THR A 126 30.03 -17.25 33.34
N MET A 127 30.91 -18.18 33.67
CA MET A 127 32.22 -17.88 34.26
C MET A 127 33.13 -17.09 33.32
N CYS A 128 33.20 -17.49 32.05
CA CYS A 128 33.97 -16.76 31.04
C CYS A 128 33.44 -15.34 30.88
N ARG A 129 32.12 -15.15 30.84
CA ARG A 129 31.50 -13.81 30.80
C ARG A 129 31.83 -12.96 32.02
N GLN A 130 31.72 -13.53 33.23
CA GLN A 130 32.04 -12.83 34.48
C GLN A 130 33.52 -12.49 34.58
N GLY A 131 34.39 -13.32 34.00
CA GLY A 131 35.84 -13.10 33.97
C GLY A 131 36.28 -12.10 32.89
N GLY A 132 35.41 -11.69 32.00
CA GLY A 132 35.72 -10.81 30.87
C GLY A 132 36.35 -11.53 29.66
N TYR A 133 36.25 -12.86 29.59
CA TYR A 133 36.78 -13.71 28.52
C TYR A 133 35.71 -13.95 27.47
N PHE A 134 35.25 -12.87 26.81
CA PHE A 134 34.11 -12.90 25.91
C PHE A 134 34.35 -13.70 24.63
N GLU A 135 35.59 -13.67 24.13
CA GLU A 135 35.94 -14.45 22.91
C GLU A 135 35.89 -15.95 23.18
N GLN A 136 36.38 -16.38 24.36
CA GLN A 136 36.32 -17.78 24.76
C GLN A 136 34.89 -18.22 25.06
N ALA A 137 34.08 -17.37 25.66
CA ALA A 137 32.67 -17.62 25.89
C ALA A 137 31.90 -17.76 24.57
N ALA A 138 32.13 -16.87 23.61
CA ALA A 138 31.53 -16.93 22.27
C ALA A 138 31.97 -18.19 21.51
N TYR A 139 33.25 -18.57 21.59
CA TYR A 139 33.76 -19.80 20.97
C TYR A 139 33.08 -21.05 21.57
N LEU A 140 32.95 -21.13 22.89
CA LEU A 140 32.27 -22.25 23.56
C LEU A 140 30.80 -22.34 23.14
N ALA A 141 30.08 -21.21 23.13
CA ALA A 141 28.70 -21.17 22.71
C ALA A 141 28.54 -21.59 21.22
N THR A 142 29.47 -21.14 20.34
CA THR A 142 29.45 -21.53 18.92
C THR A 142 29.72 -23.01 18.74
N LYS A 143 30.69 -23.59 19.47
CA LYS A 143 31.07 -25.02 19.37
C LYS A 143 29.90 -25.93 19.77
N HIS A 144 29.06 -25.49 20.70
CA HIS A 144 27.90 -26.24 21.17
C HIS A 144 26.58 -25.88 20.47
N GLY A 145 26.60 -24.93 19.53
CA GLY A 145 25.43 -24.56 18.72
C GLY A 145 24.44 -23.63 19.42
N GLU A 146 24.83 -23.03 20.56
CA GLU A 146 24.02 -22.06 21.32
C GLU A 146 24.08 -20.67 20.69
N ASN A 147 23.48 -20.54 19.51
CA ASN A 147 23.59 -19.36 18.66
C ASN A 147 23.04 -18.08 19.31
N GLU A 148 22.02 -18.21 20.15
CA GLU A 148 21.43 -17.06 20.88
C GLU A 148 22.45 -16.48 21.88
N LEU A 149 23.13 -17.35 22.63
CA LEU A 149 24.16 -16.92 23.60
C LEU A 149 25.36 -16.28 22.91
N VAL A 150 25.74 -16.73 21.70
CA VAL A 150 26.83 -16.09 20.94
C VAL A 150 26.47 -14.65 20.62
N VAL A 151 25.26 -14.40 20.13
CA VAL A 151 24.79 -13.03 19.78
C VAL A 151 24.71 -12.16 21.04
N ASP A 152 24.17 -12.71 22.14
CA ASP A 152 24.12 -12.01 23.43
C ASP A 152 25.51 -11.58 23.90
N ILE A 153 26.51 -12.47 23.86
CA ILE A 153 27.89 -12.18 24.27
C ILE A 153 28.54 -11.13 23.36
N LEU A 154 28.34 -11.25 22.06
CA LEU A 154 28.92 -10.29 21.11
C LEU A 154 28.32 -8.89 21.26
N ILE A 155 27.03 -8.76 21.54
CA ILE A 155 26.33 -7.47 21.63
C ILE A 155 26.44 -6.87 23.04
N GLU A 156 26.08 -7.63 24.06
CA GLU A 156 25.97 -7.11 25.43
C GLU A 156 27.33 -6.98 26.14
N ASP A 157 28.19 -7.99 25.99
CA ASP A 157 29.45 -8.08 26.71
C ASP A 157 30.61 -7.51 25.90
N SER A 158 30.82 -7.96 24.67
CA SER A 158 31.97 -7.58 23.82
C SER A 158 31.77 -6.26 23.10
N LYS A 159 30.50 -5.84 22.86
CA LYS A 159 30.14 -4.66 22.08
C LYS A 159 30.69 -4.69 20.65
N LYS A 160 30.87 -5.88 20.08
CA LYS A 160 31.36 -6.10 18.73
C LYS A 160 30.15 -6.25 17.78
N TYR A 161 29.47 -5.15 17.50
CA TYR A 161 28.19 -5.15 16.76
C TYR A 161 28.31 -5.63 15.33
N ALA A 162 29.38 -5.29 14.63
CA ALA A 162 29.62 -5.73 13.25
C ALA A 162 29.84 -7.25 13.17
N GLU A 163 30.63 -7.82 14.10
CA GLU A 163 30.85 -9.27 14.17
C GLU A 163 29.54 -10.01 14.52
N ALA A 164 28.74 -9.43 15.43
CA ALA A 164 27.45 -9.98 15.81
C ALA A 164 26.47 -10.00 14.61
N LEU A 165 26.43 -8.91 13.83
CA LEU A 165 25.58 -8.81 12.64
C LEU A 165 26.02 -9.82 11.57
N GLU A 166 27.32 -9.96 11.35
CA GLU A 166 27.87 -10.96 10.42
C GLU A 166 27.55 -12.38 10.87
N PHE A 167 27.63 -12.64 12.18
CA PHE A 167 27.24 -13.93 12.75
C PHE A 167 25.74 -14.21 12.54
N ILE A 168 24.87 -13.22 12.81
CA ILE A 168 23.43 -13.34 12.54
C ILE A 168 23.17 -13.67 11.07
N TRP A 169 23.95 -13.09 10.15
CA TRP A 169 23.80 -13.34 8.71
C TRP A 169 24.18 -14.77 8.28
N ARG A 170 24.91 -15.50 9.13
CA ARG A 170 25.27 -16.92 8.88
C ARG A 170 24.25 -17.89 9.43
N LEU A 171 23.38 -17.45 10.32
CA LEU A 171 22.38 -18.29 10.99
C LEU A 171 21.24 -18.70 10.05
N GLY A 172 20.53 -19.76 10.42
CA GLY A 172 19.29 -20.14 9.76
C GLY A 172 18.21 -19.04 9.91
N PRO A 173 17.27 -18.95 8.98
CA PRO A 173 16.35 -17.81 8.88
C PRO A 173 15.51 -17.56 10.13
N GLU A 174 15.05 -18.60 10.82
CA GLU A 174 14.22 -18.46 12.03
C GLU A 174 15.02 -17.86 13.20
N VAL A 175 16.20 -18.44 13.46
CA VAL A 175 17.08 -17.99 14.55
C VAL A 175 17.66 -16.61 14.25
N ALA A 176 18.04 -16.36 12.99
CA ALA A 176 18.52 -15.05 12.56
C ALA A 176 17.47 -13.96 12.73
N TYR A 177 16.21 -14.23 12.35
CA TYR A 177 15.11 -13.29 12.51
C TYR A 177 14.82 -12.99 14.00
N ALA A 178 14.79 -14.01 14.85
CA ALA A 178 14.56 -13.83 16.28
C ALA A 178 15.63 -12.94 16.93
N ASN A 179 16.91 -13.20 16.64
CA ASN A 179 18.02 -12.39 17.13
C ASN A 179 18.03 -10.97 16.55
N LEU A 180 17.74 -10.84 15.25
CA LEU A 180 17.62 -9.53 14.60
C LEU A 180 16.53 -8.67 15.28
N MET A 181 15.36 -9.24 15.56
CA MET A 181 14.28 -8.50 16.20
C MET A 181 14.58 -8.15 17.65
N ARG A 182 15.29 -9.02 18.37
CA ARG A 182 15.68 -8.79 19.76
C ARG A 182 16.67 -7.63 19.90
N TYR A 183 17.67 -7.57 19.04
CA TYR A 183 18.74 -6.59 19.10
C TYR A 183 18.66 -5.47 18.05
N ALA A 184 17.55 -5.38 17.31
CA ALA A 184 17.35 -4.47 16.19
C ALA A 184 17.76 -3.03 16.50
N ARG A 185 17.32 -2.49 17.64
CA ARG A 185 17.60 -1.09 18.03
C ARG A 185 19.08 -0.83 18.24
N VAL A 186 19.76 -1.74 18.94
CA VAL A 186 21.18 -1.61 19.22
C VAL A 186 22.01 -1.76 17.94
N LEU A 187 21.63 -2.69 17.08
CA LEU A 187 22.29 -2.90 15.80
C LEU A 187 22.09 -1.72 14.84
N LEU A 188 20.90 -1.13 14.81
CA LEU A 188 20.63 0.07 14.00
C LEU A 188 21.41 1.30 14.52
N GLU A 189 21.62 1.41 15.84
CA GLU A 189 22.39 2.51 16.43
C GLU A 189 23.87 2.46 16.04
N HIS A 190 24.46 1.27 15.93
CA HIS A 190 25.89 1.11 15.68
C HIS A 190 26.26 0.72 14.25
N CYS A 191 25.39 -0.02 13.56
CA CYS A 191 25.59 -0.50 12.18
C CYS A 191 24.31 -0.27 11.35
N PRO A 192 23.89 0.99 11.10
CA PRO A 192 22.58 1.29 10.51
C PRO A 192 22.41 0.73 9.09
N GLU A 193 23.38 0.93 8.21
CA GLU A 193 23.28 0.53 6.80
C GLU A 193 23.21 -0.99 6.62
N GLU A 194 24.08 -1.72 7.31
CA GLU A 194 24.15 -3.18 7.19
C GLU A 194 22.94 -3.85 7.83
N THR A 195 22.48 -3.33 8.97
CA THR A 195 21.29 -3.83 9.66
C THR A 195 20.04 -3.59 8.80
N THR A 196 19.90 -2.41 8.21
CA THR A 196 18.80 -2.09 7.30
C THR A 196 18.79 -3.01 6.08
N LYS A 197 19.95 -3.31 5.53
CA LYS A 197 20.10 -4.26 4.42
C LYS A 197 19.65 -5.66 4.80
N LEU A 198 20.01 -6.11 6.01
CA LEU A 198 19.56 -7.40 6.53
C LEU A 198 18.03 -7.43 6.71
N PHE A 199 17.44 -6.37 7.22
CA PHE A 199 15.98 -6.22 7.28
C PHE A 199 15.34 -6.29 5.89
N ILE A 200 15.88 -5.55 4.93
CA ILE A 200 15.40 -5.59 3.54
C ILE A 200 15.43 -7.02 3.00
N ASP A 201 16.54 -7.73 3.17
CA ASP A 201 16.68 -9.10 2.68
C ASP A 201 15.67 -10.05 3.33
N PHE A 202 15.40 -9.92 4.62
CA PHE A 202 14.39 -10.73 5.31
C PHE A 202 12.97 -10.47 4.80
N TYR A 203 12.59 -9.20 4.69
CA TYR A 203 11.22 -8.82 4.32
C TYR A 203 10.96 -8.90 2.81
N THR A 204 12.02 -9.02 2.00
CA THR A 204 11.93 -9.23 0.55
C THR A 204 12.02 -10.69 0.14
N GLY A 205 12.28 -11.60 1.11
CA GLY A 205 12.46 -13.03 0.83
C GLY A 205 13.82 -13.37 0.19
N LYS A 206 14.75 -12.42 0.13
CA LYS A 206 16.08 -12.58 -0.46
C LYS A 206 17.12 -13.10 0.54
N TYR A 207 16.77 -13.17 1.82
CA TYR A 207 17.70 -13.64 2.83
C TYR A 207 18.22 -15.05 2.50
N ARG A 208 19.52 -15.19 2.51
CA ARG A 208 20.25 -16.46 2.41
C ARG A 208 21.38 -16.45 3.43
N PRO A 209 21.54 -17.50 4.24
CA PRO A 209 22.68 -17.62 5.15
C PRO A 209 23.99 -17.53 4.36
N LYS A 210 24.87 -16.64 4.76
CA LYS A 210 26.22 -16.56 4.20
C LYS A 210 27.00 -17.78 4.67
N GLN A 211 27.26 -18.73 3.77
CA GLN A 211 28.19 -19.83 4.07
C GLN A 211 29.60 -19.28 4.11
N GLU A 212 30.39 -19.65 5.12
CA GLU A 212 31.83 -19.44 5.09
C GLU A 212 32.39 -20.18 3.88
N LEU A 213 33.00 -19.44 2.96
CA LEU A 213 33.98 -20.04 2.09
C LEU A 213 35.14 -20.42 3.02
N VAL A 214 35.15 -21.68 3.48
CA VAL A 214 36.34 -22.28 4.07
C VAL A 214 37.38 -22.20 2.97
N GLU A 215 38.30 -21.26 3.07
CA GLU A 215 39.53 -21.29 2.30
C GLU A 215 40.28 -22.56 2.73
N VAL A 216 39.96 -23.66 2.06
CA VAL A 216 40.82 -24.82 2.10
C VAL A 216 42.09 -24.40 1.38
N GLU A 217 43.15 -24.13 2.15
CA GLU A 217 44.51 -24.05 1.62
C GLU A 217 44.76 -25.33 0.81
N VAL A 218 44.60 -25.22 -0.48
CA VAL A 218 44.94 -26.27 -1.42
C VAL A 218 46.47 -26.34 -1.44
N GLY A 219 47.01 -27.12 -0.52
CA GLY A 219 48.37 -27.62 -0.64
C GLY A 219 48.51 -28.33 -1.98
N GLN A 220 49.52 -27.94 -2.75
CA GLN A 220 49.84 -28.43 -4.10
C GLN A 220 49.74 -29.95 -4.19
N PRO A 221 49.07 -30.53 -5.21
CA PRO A 221 49.01 -31.96 -5.39
C PRO A 221 50.32 -32.44 -6.00
N GLN A 222 51.11 -33.16 -5.22
CA GLN A 222 52.13 -34.06 -5.77
C GLN A 222 51.42 -35.23 -6.46
N SER A 223 51.68 -35.36 -7.74
CA SER A 223 51.29 -36.46 -8.61
C SER A 223 51.63 -37.82 -8.05
N ARG A 224 50.65 -38.69 -7.84
CA ARG A 224 50.81 -40.14 -7.91
C ARG A 224 49.60 -40.76 -8.59
N SER A 225 49.88 -41.27 -9.79
CA SER A 225 49.05 -42.15 -10.59
C SER A 225 48.69 -43.43 -9.86
N GLY A 226 47.48 -43.91 -10.02
CA GLY A 226 47.13 -45.30 -9.70
C GLY A 226 45.62 -45.50 -9.51
N ALA A 227 44.98 -45.84 -10.61
CA ALA A 227 43.89 -46.79 -10.76
C ALA A 227 42.91 -47.00 -9.59
N PHE A 228 41.66 -46.62 -9.82
CA PHE A 228 40.50 -47.55 -9.69
C PHE A 228 39.30 -46.94 -10.39
N GLN A 229 39.05 -47.44 -11.59
CA GLN A 229 37.77 -47.35 -12.28
C GLN A 229 36.78 -48.32 -11.64
N ASN A 230 35.53 -47.93 -11.72
CA ASN A 230 34.35 -48.77 -11.62
C ASN A 230 33.88 -49.22 -10.23
N LEU A 231 32.80 -48.59 -9.78
CA LEU A 231 31.64 -49.32 -9.22
C LEU A 231 30.39 -48.42 -9.20
N SER A 232 29.82 -48.24 -10.40
CA SER A 232 28.43 -47.80 -10.55
C SER A 232 27.65 -48.93 -11.18
N ALA A 233 27.20 -49.88 -10.42
CA ALA A 233 26.11 -50.78 -10.80
C ALA A 233 25.67 -51.61 -9.61
N LEU A 234 24.39 -51.76 -9.49
CA LEU A 234 23.60 -52.63 -8.59
C LEU A 234 23.03 -51.83 -7.37
N LEU A 235 21.76 -51.57 -7.28
CA LEU A 235 20.57 -52.37 -7.61
C LEU A 235 19.32 -51.51 -7.80
N PRO A 236 18.25 -52.07 -8.40
CA PRO A 236 17.09 -51.36 -8.87
C PRO A 236 15.79 -51.65 -8.10
N LEU A 237 14.84 -50.71 -8.26
CA LEU A 237 13.38 -50.91 -8.43
C LEU A 237 12.50 -51.33 -7.24
N PRO A 238 11.18 -51.31 -7.39
CA PRO A 238 10.26 -50.58 -8.29
C PRO A 238 8.94 -50.09 -7.60
N TYR A 239 8.05 -49.55 -8.37
CA TYR A 239 6.60 -49.71 -8.50
C TYR A 239 5.80 -48.41 -8.54
N MET A 240 5.34 -48.12 -9.69
CA MET A 240 3.99 -48.17 -10.34
C MET A 240 3.06 -46.99 -9.91
N ASN A 241 2.26 -46.39 -10.71
CA ASN A 241 1.69 -46.62 -12.04
C ASN A 241 0.84 -45.40 -12.45
N ARG A 242 0.86 -45.11 -13.76
CA ARG A 242 -0.26 -45.03 -14.71
C ARG A 242 -1.10 -43.74 -14.69
N ALA A 243 -1.46 -43.08 -15.77
CA ALA A 243 -1.63 -43.34 -17.17
C ALA A 243 -1.75 -42.00 -17.92
N ALA A 244 -1.13 -41.82 -19.01
CA ALA A 244 -1.57 -41.90 -20.41
C ALA A 244 -2.58 -40.81 -20.79
N VAL A 245 -2.44 -40.08 -21.87
CA VAL A 245 -2.54 -40.29 -23.33
C VAL A 245 -2.48 -38.89 -23.97
N THR A 246 -1.85 -38.49 -24.95
CA THR A 246 -1.44 -38.81 -26.29
C THR A 246 -0.77 -37.64 -26.99
N SER A 247 0.19 -37.96 -27.81
CA SER A 247 0.88 -37.12 -28.80
C SER A 247 0.01 -36.97 -30.07
N PRO A 248 0.41 -36.33 -31.20
CA PRO A 248 1.74 -36.31 -31.79
C PRO A 248 2.22 -35.03 -32.53
N SER A 249 3.51 -34.96 -32.66
CA SER A 249 4.40 -34.62 -33.80
C SER A 249 4.12 -33.48 -34.76
N THR A 250 5.10 -32.67 -35.03
CA THR A 250 5.92 -32.78 -36.29
C THR A 250 7.17 -31.89 -36.20
N ALA A 251 8.22 -32.45 -36.74
CA ALA A 251 9.58 -31.94 -36.87
C ALA A 251 9.71 -30.87 -37.97
N SER A 252 10.69 -29.98 -37.83
CA SER A 252 11.64 -29.69 -38.92
C SER A 252 12.86 -28.91 -38.40
N GLU A 253 14.00 -29.41 -38.80
CA GLU A 253 15.35 -28.86 -38.68
C GLU A 253 15.51 -27.52 -39.42
N GLN A 254 16.36 -26.62 -38.93
CA GLN A 254 17.63 -26.26 -39.61
C GLN A 254 18.38 -25.08 -38.96
N THR A 255 19.65 -25.39 -38.64
CA THR A 255 20.89 -24.61 -38.87
C THR A 255 21.08 -23.20 -38.32
N SER A 256 21.99 -23.18 -37.35
CA SER A 256 23.20 -22.31 -37.18
C SER A 256 23.20 -20.87 -37.67
N THR A 257 23.39 -19.92 -36.75
CA THR A 257 24.50 -18.92 -36.83
C THR A 257 24.83 -18.37 -35.44
N VAL A 258 26.13 -18.32 -35.19
CA VAL A 258 26.78 -17.74 -34.01
C VAL A 258 26.63 -16.22 -34.06
N ALA A 259 26.15 -15.61 -32.99
CA ALA A 259 26.39 -14.20 -32.70
C ALA A 259 26.40 -14.00 -31.18
N ASP A 260 27.55 -13.54 -30.78
CA ASP A 260 27.95 -13.02 -29.49
C ASP A 260 26.84 -12.10 -28.87
N THR A 261 26.31 -12.45 -27.71
CA THR A 261 25.44 -11.55 -26.96
C THR A 261 25.72 -11.72 -25.47
N THR A 262 26.25 -10.69 -24.91
CA THR A 262 26.41 -10.41 -23.49
C THR A 262 25.25 -10.94 -22.65
N ILE A 263 25.57 -11.82 -21.72
CA ILE A 263 24.65 -12.43 -20.75
C ILE A 263 24.35 -11.40 -19.68
N SER A 264 23.19 -10.75 -19.78
CA SER A 264 22.50 -10.21 -18.62
C SER A 264 21.71 -11.36 -18.01
N ALA A 265 22.23 -11.90 -16.92
CA ALA A 265 21.56 -12.93 -16.16
C ALA A 265 20.37 -12.33 -15.39
N ASP A 266 19.19 -12.40 -15.96
CA ASP A 266 17.95 -12.38 -15.20
C ASP A 266 17.82 -13.72 -14.47
N VAL A 267 18.39 -13.79 -13.28
CA VAL A 267 18.17 -14.89 -12.34
C VAL A 267 16.75 -14.75 -11.83
N GLU A 268 15.85 -15.63 -12.27
CA GLU A 268 14.52 -15.76 -11.63
C GLU A 268 14.72 -15.91 -10.12
N PRO A 269 14.02 -15.11 -9.29
CA PRO A 269 14.18 -15.16 -7.85
C PRO A 269 13.74 -16.54 -7.34
N SER A 270 14.69 -17.32 -6.83
CA SER A 270 14.40 -18.60 -6.20
C SER A 270 13.40 -18.39 -5.04
N PRO A 271 12.42 -19.29 -4.84
CA PRO A 271 11.40 -19.12 -3.81
C PRO A 271 12.04 -18.94 -2.42
N PRO A 272 11.42 -18.13 -1.53
CA PRO A 272 11.94 -17.91 -0.20
C PRO A 272 11.96 -19.22 0.60
N ILE A 273 13.02 -19.43 1.39
CA ILE A 273 13.21 -20.65 2.21
C ILE A 273 12.36 -20.58 3.49
N TYR A 274 11.80 -19.43 3.82
CA TYR A 274 11.06 -19.15 5.05
C TYR A 274 9.80 -18.34 4.75
N THR A 275 8.88 -18.29 5.72
CA THR A 275 7.69 -17.43 5.63
C THR A 275 8.08 -15.98 5.84
N ILE A 276 7.81 -15.14 4.82
CA ILE A 276 8.14 -13.70 4.88
C ILE A 276 7.32 -13.06 6.02
N PRO A 277 7.97 -12.38 6.97
CA PRO A 277 7.25 -11.72 8.06
C PRO A 277 6.46 -10.50 7.57
N LYS A 278 5.42 -10.12 8.31
CA LYS A 278 4.62 -8.95 7.97
C LYS A 278 5.43 -7.67 8.15
N PRO A 279 5.43 -6.74 7.18
CA PRO A 279 6.24 -5.52 7.22
C PRO A 279 6.07 -4.67 8.48
N ARG A 280 4.86 -4.61 9.04
CA ARG A 280 4.56 -3.84 10.25
C ARG A 280 5.36 -4.27 11.50
N THR A 281 5.84 -5.52 11.55
CA THR A 281 6.60 -6.01 12.70
C THR A 281 7.95 -5.30 12.87
N ALA A 282 8.54 -4.80 11.79
CA ALA A 282 9.81 -4.09 11.83
C ALA A 282 9.71 -2.62 12.30
N PHE A 283 8.54 -2.00 12.24
CA PHE A 283 8.37 -0.56 12.49
C PHE A 283 8.90 -0.11 13.85
N SER A 284 8.65 -0.90 14.89
CA SER A 284 9.11 -0.58 16.24
C SER A 284 10.63 -0.53 16.38
N SER A 285 11.36 -1.17 15.48
CA SER A 285 12.82 -1.21 15.49
C SER A 285 13.44 0.09 14.95
N PHE A 286 12.77 0.77 14.02
CA PHE A 286 13.28 1.95 13.32
C PHE A 286 12.86 3.30 13.92
N ILE A 287 12.16 3.33 15.05
CA ILE A 287 11.63 4.58 15.65
C ILE A 287 12.71 5.66 15.83
N ALA A 288 13.93 5.27 16.18
CA ALA A 288 15.03 6.21 16.39
C ALA A 288 15.83 6.54 15.11
N HIS A 289 15.58 5.84 14.00
CA HIS A 289 16.36 5.89 12.77
C HIS A 289 15.46 6.15 11.56
N PRO A 290 14.99 7.39 11.36
CA PRO A 290 14.03 7.73 10.30
C PRO A 290 14.61 7.60 8.88
N GLU A 291 15.92 7.85 8.69
CA GLU A 291 16.55 7.76 7.35
C GLU A 291 16.64 6.31 6.88
N GLU A 292 17.04 5.41 7.76
CA GLU A 292 17.10 3.97 7.52
C GLU A 292 15.70 3.39 7.33
N PHE A 293 14.71 3.92 8.07
CA PHE A 293 13.33 3.52 7.89
C PHE A 293 12.77 3.89 6.51
N ILE A 294 13.11 5.08 6.02
CA ILE A 294 12.75 5.50 4.66
C ILE A 294 13.35 4.54 3.63
N THR A 295 14.66 4.22 3.74
CA THR A 295 15.32 3.30 2.79
C THR A 295 14.73 1.90 2.83
N PHE A 296 14.36 1.42 4.00
CA PHE A 296 13.66 0.15 4.19
C PHE A 296 12.29 0.14 3.50
N LEU A 297 11.46 1.16 3.73
CA LEU A 297 10.14 1.28 3.14
C LEU A 297 10.18 1.44 1.61
N GLU A 298 11.10 2.28 1.09
CA GLU A 298 11.32 2.45 -0.36
C GLU A 298 11.67 1.11 -1.02
N SER A 299 12.55 0.32 -0.39
CA SER A 299 12.99 -0.98 -0.90
C SER A 299 11.87 -2.01 -0.92
N LEU A 300 10.99 -1.99 0.08
CA LEU A 300 9.82 -2.89 0.14
C LEU A 300 8.76 -2.52 -0.91
N ILE A 301 8.46 -1.24 -1.06
CA ILE A 301 7.45 -0.77 -2.02
C ILE A 301 7.89 -1.01 -3.47
N ALA A 302 9.21 -0.94 -3.74
CA ALA A 302 9.77 -1.24 -5.06
C ALA A 302 9.53 -2.70 -5.50
N GLN A 303 9.17 -3.60 -4.57
CA GLN A 303 8.86 -4.98 -4.89
C GLN A 303 7.36 -5.18 -5.15
N ASN A 304 7.05 -5.87 -6.24
CA ASN A 304 5.67 -6.10 -6.68
C ASN A 304 4.92 -7.22 -5.93
N ASN A 305 5.53 -7.86 -4.94
CA ASN A 305 4.99 -9.04 -4.26
C ASN A 305 4.15 -8.73 -2.99
N LEU A 306 3.86 -7.45 -2.73
CA LEU A 306 3.09 -7.04 -1.56
C LEU A 306 1.58 -7.14 -1.78
N SER A 307 0.84 -7.49 -0.73
CA SER A 307 -0.62 -7.37 -0.77
C SER A 307 -1.05 -5.91 -0.95
N PRO A 308 -2.20 -5.63 -1.62
CA PRO A 308 -2.67 -4.24 -1.82
C PRO A 308 -2.85 -3.48 -0.50
N LEU A 309 -3.27 -4.16 0.56
CA LEU A 309 -3.44 -3.57 1.90
C LEU A 309 -2.09 -3.22 2.54
N ASP A 310 -1.12 -4.16 2.51
CA ASP A 310 0.22 -3.90 3.05
C ASP A 310 0.92 -2.79 2.26
N ARG A 311 0.74 -2.75 0.93
CA ARG A 311 1.27 -1.65 0.09
C ARG A 311 0.68 -0.30 0.48
N ALA A 312 -0.63 -0.22 0.74
CA ALA A 312 -1.28 1.01 1.17
C ALA A 312 -0.73 1.50 2.53
N ASP A 313 -0.59 0.58 3.48
CA ASP A 313 -0.05 0.87 4.81
C ASP A 313 1.41 1.34 4.75
N LEU A 314 2.25 0.65 3.96
CA LEU A 314 3.66 1.02 3.79
C LEU A 314 3.80 2.37 3.09
N SER A 315 2.99 2.62 2.05
CA SER A 315 3.01 3.90 1.33
C SER A 315 2.56 5.05 2.23
N THR A 316 1.59 4.80 3.12
CA THR A 316 1.12 5.80 4.09
C THR A 316 2.22 6.09 5.12
N ALA A 317 2.88 5.05 5.66
CA ALA A 317 4.00 5.21 6.58
C ALA A 317 5.20 5.93 5.93
N LEU A 318 5.51 5.59 4.67
CA LEU A 318 6.57 6.27 3.91
C LEU A 318 6.24 7.76 3.69
N PHE A 319 4.99 8.06 3.36
CA PHE A 319 4.53 9.43 3.21
C PHE A 319 4.66 10.23 4.51
N GLU A 320 4.27 9.65 5.64
CA GLU A 320 4.45 10.23 6.97
C GLU A 320 5.93 10.52 7.26
N MET A 321 6.81 9.55 7.03
CA MET A 321 8.24 9.71 7.26
C MET A 321 8.88 10.79 6.37
N TYR A 322 8.47 10.91 5.11
CA TYR A 322 8.94 12.00 4.26
C TYR A 322 8.55 13.37 4.79
N LEU A 323 7.32 13.52 5.28
CA LEU A 323 6.83 14.79 5.83
C LEU A 323 7.49 15.13 7.17
N GLU A 324 7.69 14.14 8.03
CA GLU A 324 8.36 14.31 9.32
C GLU A 324 9.82 14.70 9.12
N SER A 325 10.55 13.98 8.26
CA SER A 325 11.93 14.29 7.92
C SER A 325 12.09 15.66 7.23
N ALA A 326 11.11 16.04 6.38
CA ALA A 326 11.10 17.37 5.76
C ALA A 326 10.84 18.50 6.75
N ASN A 327 10.13 18.23 7.86
CA ASN A 327 9.82 19.22 8.90
C ASN A 327 10.84 19.24 10.04
N SER A 328 11.77 18.27 10.10
CA SER A 328 12.82 18.25 11.11
C SER A 328 13.73 19.47 10.95
N SER A 329 14.16 20.01 12.10
CA SER A 329 14.97 21.25 12.15
C SER A 329 16.36 21.12 11.53
N ASN A 330 16.84 19.90 11.31
CA ASN A 330 18.20 19.61 10.86
C ASN A 330 18.33 19.41 9.35
N THR A 331 17.21 19.42 8.60
CA THR A 331 17.22 19.14 7.14
C THR A 331 17.60 20.38 6.33
N SER A 332 18.52 20.21 5.36
CA SER A 332 18.88 21.26 4.42
C SER A 332 17.71 21.62 3.50
N SER A 333 17.69 22.85 2.97
CA SER A 333 16.62 23.30 2.07
C SER A 333 16.48 22.42 0.81
N SER A 334 17.59 21.90 0.29
CA SER A 334 17.60 21.01 -0.88
C SER A 334 17.04 19.63 -0.58
N THR A 335 17.38 19.05 0.57
CA THR A 335 16.85 17.74 0.99
C THR A 335 15.36 17.84 1.32
N LYS A 336 14.91 18.94 1.91
CA LYS A 336 13.49 19.22 2.15
C LYS A 336 12.68 19.23 0.86
N GLN A 337 13.17 19.90 -0.18
CA GLN A 337 12.51 19.93 -1.48
C GLN A 337 12.44 18.54 -2.11
N ASN A 338 13.54 17.78 -2.07
CA ASN A 338 13.59 16.42 -2.60
C ASN A 338 12.59 15.49 -1.89
N LEU A 339 12.54 15.53 -0.55
CA LEU A 339 11.59 14.74 0.23
C LEU A 339 10.13 15.13 -0.08
N GLN A 340 9.86 16.43 -0.27
CA GLN A 340 8.54 16.89 -0.67
C GLN A 340 8.17 16.46 -2.10
N GLU A 341 9.12 16.39 -3.01
CA GLU A 341 8.91 15.88 -4.38
C GLU A 341 8.65 14.37 -4.36
N LYS A 342 9.40 13.61 -3.57
CA LYS A 342 9.15 12.18 -3.36
C LYS A 342 7.76 11.95 -2.74
N ALA A 343 7.36 12.76 -1.76
CA ALA A 343 6.02 12.70 -1.18
C ALA A 343 4.91 12.99 -2.21
N LYS A 344 5.12 13.97 -3.11
CA LYS A 344 4.20 14.24 -4.24
C LYS A 344 4.11 13.06 -5.21
N ALA A 345 5.25 12.43 -5.52
CA ALA A 345 5.29 11.29 -6.43
C ALA A 345 4.50 10.07 -5.90
N LEU A 346 4.42 9.90 -4.57
CA LEU A 346 3.58 8.87 -3.96
C LEU A 346 2.07 9.15 -4.13
N ILE A 347 1.67 10.42 -4.15
CA ILE A 347 0.26 10.82 -4.33
C ILE A 347 -0.15 10.68 -5.80
N VAL A 348 0.74 11.06 -6.73
CA VAL A 348 0.51 11.04 -8.17
C VAL A 348 1.44 10.02 -8.80
N PRO A 349 0.99 8.78 -9.04
CA PRO A 349 1.80 7.80 -9.74
C PRO A 349 2.09 8.27 -11.17
N PRO A 350 3.27 7.97 -11.75
CA PRO A 350 3.59 8.31 -13.12
C PRO A 350 2.61 7.65 -14.10
N ASP A 351 2.25 8.36 -15.17
CA ASP A 351 1.20 8.08 -16.17
C ASP A 351 1.23 6.70 -16.88
N GLN A 352 2.09 5.78 -16.49
CA GLN A 352 2.31 4.49 -17.15
C GLN A 352 1.84 3.25 -16.34
N VAL A 353 1.28 3.43 -15.16
CA VAL A 353 0.77 2.29 -14.37
C VAL A 353 -0.72 2.16 -14.62
N SER A 354 -1.13 0.98 -15.10
CA SER A 354 -2.51 0.57 -15.37
C SER A 354 -3.47 1.05 -14.27
N GLN A 355 -4.62 1.58 -14.67
CA GLN A 355 -5.63 2.20 -13.79
C GLN A 355 -6.11 1.35 -12.58
N HIS A 356 -5.76 0.06 -12.52
CA HIS A 356 -6.09 -0.84 -11.42
C HIS A 356 -5.09 -0.81 -10.24
N ASP A 357 -3.83 -0.33 -10.46
CA ASP A 357 -2.80 -0.30 -9.42
C ASP A 357 -2.52 1.11 -8.86
N ALA A 358 -3.20 2.10 -9.38
CA ALA A 358 -2.92 3.52 -9.15
C ALA A 358 -3.66 4.05 -7.93
N SER A 359 -3.32 3.69 -6.77
CA SER A 359 -3.40 4.41 -5.49
C SER A 359 -3.36 3.47 -4.29
N SER A 360 -2.16 3.19 -3.90
CA SER A 360 -1.95 2.43 -2.68
C SER A 360 -2.24 3.24 -1.40
N ILE A 361 -2.33 4.57 -1.49
CA ILE A 361 -2.50 5.42 -0.30
C ILE A 361 -3.96 5.82 -0.12
N ASN A 362 -4.46 5.71 1.10
CA ASN A 362 -5.79 6.17 1.48
C ASN A 362 -5.86 7.71 1.46
N THR A 363 -6.79 8.25 0.67
CA THR A 363 -6.95 9.71 0.48
C THR A 363 -7.23 10.48 1.76
N SER A 364 -7.94 9.87 2.71
CA SER A 364 -8.23 10.48 4.02
C SER A 364 -6.97 10.64 4.87
N ASP A 365 -6.09 9.63 4.87
CA ASP A 365 -4.87 9.64 5.67
C ASP A 365 -3.87 10.66 5.11
N VAL A 366 -3.76 10.74 3.76
CA VAL A 366 -2.94 11.77 3.12
C VAL A 366 -3.43 13.18 3.43
N LEU A 367 -4.74 13.42 3.41
CA LEU A 367 -5.31 14.73 3.80
C LEU A 367 -4.99 15.08 5.25
N LEU A 368 -5.16 14.12 6.15
CA LEU A 368 -4.86 14.31 7.57
C LEU A 368 -3.38 14.63 7.80
N LEU A 369 -2.49 13.78 7.29
CA LEU A 369 -1.05 13.92 7.44
C LEU A 369 -0.52 15.21 6.78
N SER A 370 -1.00 15.54 5.57
CA SER A 370 -0.62 16.79 4.89
C SER A 370 -1.09 18.03 5.64
N SER A 371 -2.26 17.97 6.30
CA SER A 371 -2.77 19.09 7.11
C SER A 371 -1.98 19.27 8.40
N LEU A 372 -1.63 18.18 9.09
CA LEU A 372 -0.84 18.19 10.31
C LEU A 372 0.60 18.65 10.06
N SER A 373 1.18 18.24 8.96
CA SER A 373 2.56 18.56 8.57
C SER A 373 2.71 19.90 7.85
N HIS A 374 1.65 20.69 7.73
CA HIS A 374 1.63 21.97 7.00
C HIS A 374 2.16 21.84 5.55
N PHE A 375 1.73 20.78 4.85
CA PHE A 375 2.11 20.51 3.46
C PHE A 375 0.96 20.84 2.49
N PRO A 376 0.80 22.12 2.08
CA PRO A 376 -0.34 22.56 1.27
C PRO A 376 -0.39 21.92 -0.12
N ALA A 377 0.78 21.60 -0.70
CA ALA A 377 0.83 20.91 -1.99
C ALA A 377 0.21 19.51 -1.95
N GLY A 378 0.39 18.76 -0.87
CA GLY A 378 -0.24 17.45 -0.68
C GLY A 378 -1.75 17.54 -0.57
N THR A 379 -2.26 18.50 0.23
CA THR A 379 -3.71 18.69 0.38
C THR A 379 -4.39 19.09 -0.93
N THR A 380 -3.73 19.92 -1.74
CA THR A 380 -4.28 20.32 -3.06
C THR A 380 -4.32 19.15 -4.03
N LEU A 381 -3.25 18.35 -4.13
CA LEU A 381 -3.17 17.17 -5.01
C LEU A 381 -4.23 16.12 -4.67
N VAL A 382 -4.45 15.85 -3.38
CA VAL A 382 -5.46 14.87 -2.97
C VAL A 382 -6.87 15.36 -3.28
N ARG A 383 -7.17 16.62 -3.01
CA ARG A 383 -8.45 17.22 -3.35
C ARG A 383 -8.69 17.27 -4.86
N GLU A 384 -7.64 17.51 -5.64
CA GLU A 384 -7.68 17.44 -7.10
C GLU A 384 -8.06 16.03 -7.58
N ARG A 385 -7.43 15.01 -7.03
CA ARG A 385 -7.72 13.61 -7.34
C ARG A 385 -9.14 13.17 -6.92
N ALA A 386 -9.63 13.71 -5.84
CA ALA A 386 -11.00 13.47 -5.35
C ALA A 386 -12.06 14.33 -6.09
N ASN A 387 -11.67 15.12 -7.09
CA ASN A 387 -12.51 16.10 -7.79
C ASN A 387 -13.18 17.11 -6.85
N LEU A 388 -12.55 17.41 -5.71
CA LEU A 388 -13.05 18.36 -4.72
C LEU A 388 -12.55 19.78 -5.01
N TYR A 389 -12.79 20.27 -6.22
CA TYR A 389 -12.28 21.57 -6.70
C TYR A 389 -12.81 22.75 -5.89
N THR A 390 -14.04 22.65 -5.42
CA THR A 390 -14.66 23.66 -4.55
C THR A 390 -13.92 23.82 -3.22
N GLU A 391 -13.41 22.73 -2.66
CA GLU A 391 -12.61 22.73 -1.43
C GLU A 391 -11.23 23.36 -1.63
N ILE A 392 -10.62 23.10 -2.79
CA ILE A 392 -9.34 23.70 -3.19
C ILE A 392 -9.53 25.22 -3.26
N PHE A 393 -10.56 25.68 -3.97
CA PHE A 393 -10.86 27.11 -4.09
C PHE A 393 -11.12 27.76 -2.74
N ARG A 394 -11.94 27.11 -1.89
CA ARG A 394 -12.23 27.59 -0.52
C ARG A 394 -10.98 27.70 0.35
N SER A 395 -10.03 26.77 0.20
CA SER A 395 -8.77 26.82 0.96
C SER A 395 -7.93 28.05 0.60
N PHE A 396 -7.82 28.39 -0.70
CA PHE A 396 -7.17 29.64 -1.13
C PHE A 396 -7.95 30.88 -0.70
N ALA A 397 -9.28 30.83 -0.80
CA ALA A 397 -10.14 31.94 -0.36
C ALA A 397 -10.02 32.20 1.15
N SER A 398 -9.96 31.16 1.98
CA SER A 398 -9.78 31.28 3.44
C SER A 398 -8.39 31.80 3.81
N ALA A 399 -7.36 31.41 3.06
CA ALA A 399 -5.99 31.90 3.21
C ALA A 399 -5.81 33.35 2.68
N LYS A 400 -6.84 33.91 2.01
CA LYS A 400 -6.78 35.21 1.30
C LYS A 400 -5.70 35.25 0.22
N ASP A 401 -5.33 34.10 -0.34
CA ASP A 401 -4.44 34.01 -1.49
C ASP A 401 -5.24 34.15 -2.78
N THR A 402 -5.33 35.36 -3.27
CA THR A 402 -6.08 35.68 -4.50
C THR A 402 -5.40 35.13 -5.74
N SER A 403 -4.06 35.06 -5.76
CA SER A 403 -3.30 34.52 -6.88
C SER A 403 -3.52 33.02 -7.02
N GLY A 404 -3.50 32.31 -5.91
CA GLY A 404 -3.82 30.89 -5.84
C GLY A 404 -5.29 30.60 -6.24
N ALA A 405 -6.22 31.41 -5.75
CA ALA A 405 -7.63 31.30 -6.11
C ALA A 405 -7.89 31.52 -7.62
N ILE A 406 -7.26 32.51 -8.23
CA ILE A 406 -7.35 32.76 -9.68
C ILE A 406 -6.75 31.60 -10.47
N SER A 407 -5.61 31.08 -10.05
CA SER A 407 -4.96 29.95 -10.71
C SER A 407 -5.82 28.67 -10.62
N ALA A 408 -6.40 28.40 -9.45
CA ALA A 408 -7.33 27.30 -9.25
C ALA A 408 -8.60 27.45 -10.11
N LEU A 409 -9.16 28.67 -10.18
CA LEU A 409 -10.34 28.93 -11.00
C LEU A 409 -10.07 28.72 -12.50
N ARG A 410 -8.89 29.13 -12.99
CA ARG A 410 -8.51 28.92 -14.39
C ARG A 410 -8.28 27.46 -14.73
N LYS A 411 -7.69 26.70 -13.79
CA LYS A 411 -7.38 25.28 -13.99
C LYS A 411 -8.63 24.42 -13.90
N TYR A 412 -9.45 24.59 -12.87
CA TYR A 412 -10.56 23.69 -12.57
C TYR A 412 -11.95 24.23 -12.96
N GLY A 413 -12.08 25.54 -13.23
CA GLY A 413 -13.35 26.13 -13.62
C GLY A 413 -14.02 25.53 -14.85
N PRO A 414 -13.27 25.08 -15.89
CA PRO A 414 -13.85 24.37 -17.03
C PRO A 414 -14.44 23.00 -16.66
N GLU A 415 -13.90 22.32 -15.64
CA GLU A 415 -14.34 21.00 -15.18
C GLU A 415 -15.51 21.11 -14.20
N ASP A 416 -15.47 22.08 -13.29
CA ASP A 416 -16.54 22.34 -12.33
C ASP A 416 -17.05 23.79 -12.44
N PRO A 417 -18.13 24.02 -13.19
CA PRO A 417 -18.71 25.34 -13.35
C PRO A 417 -19.21 26.00 -12.06
N SER A 418 -19.47 25.23 -11.00
CA SER A 418 -19.91 25.78 -9.70
C SER A 418 -18.86 26.70 -9.07
N LEU A 419 -17.58 26.54 -9.44
CA LEU A 419 -16.49 27.40 -8.99
C LEU A 419 -16.69 28.86 -9.38
N TYR A 420 -17.29 29.14 -10.54
CA TYR A 420 -17.53 30.54 -10.97
C TYR A 420 -18.51 31.25 -10.03
N THR A 421 -19.48 30.54 -9.47
CA THR A 421 -20.44 31.13 -8.50
C THR A 421 -19.78 31.43 -7.16
N LEU A 422 -18.88 30.54 -6.71
CA LEU A 422 -18.08 30.76 -5.50
C LEU A 422 -17.06 31.88 -5.71
N ALA A 423 -16.41 31.93 -6.86
CA ALA A 423 -15.46 32.98 -7.21
C ALA A 423 -16.13 34.36 -7.25
N LEU A 424 -17.35 34.45 -7.79
CA LEU A 424 -18.13 35.67 -7.78
C LEU A 424 -18.34 36.18 -6.35
N SER A 425 -18.76 35.32 -5.43
CA SER A 425 -18.99 35.68 -4.02
C SER A 425 -17.69 36.09 -3.33
N TYR A 426 -16.58 35.39 -3.60
CA TYR A 426 -15.27 35.68 -3.03
C TYR A 426 -14.72 37.04 -3.51
N PHE A 427 -14.68 37.29 -4.83
CA PHE A 427 -14.16 38.53 -5.38
C PHE A 427 -15.01 39.74 -5.02
N SER A 428 -16.33 39.56 -4.76
CA SER A 428 -17.21 40.64 -4.32
C SER A 428 -17.19 40.90 -2.81
N SER A 429 -16.58 40.02 -1.99
CA SER A 429 -16.66 40.06 -0.54
C SER A 429 -15.92 41.22 0.12
N SER A 430 -14.79 41.69 -0.49
CA SER A 430 -13.97 42.72 0.12
C SER A 430 -13.35 43.67 -0.94
N PRO A 431 -13.31 45.00 -0.63
CA PRO A 431 -12.64 45.97 -1.52
C PRO A 431 -11.14 45.76 -1.62
N THR A 432 -10.49 45.16 -0.63
CA THR A 432 -9.07 44.85 -0.63
C THR A 432 -8.72 43.79 -1.71
N ILE A 433 -9.53 42.74 -1.82
CA ILE A 433 -9.40 41.70 -2.83
C ILE A 433 -9.57 42.31 -4.24
N LEU A 434 -10.55 43.18 -4.41
CA LEU A 434 -10.84 43.84 -5.69
C LEU A 434 -9.75 44.82 -6.14
N SER A 435 -8.95 45.34 -5.20
CA SER A 435 -7.85 46.26 -5.50
C SER A 435 -6.59 45.57 -6.01
N GLU A 436 -6.49 44.25 -5.87
CA GLU A 436 -5.34 43.50 -6.35
C GLU A 436 -5.29 43.43 -7.88
N PRO A 437 -4.05 43.42 -8.44
CA PRO A 437 -3.88 43.42 -9.89
C PRO A 437 -4.43 42.12 -10.52
N GLY A 438 -5.23 42.28 -11.58
CA GLY A 438 -5.80 41.16 -12.34
C GLY A 438 -7.17 40.65 -11.83
N VAL A 439 -7.58 40.95 -10.62
CA VAL A 439 -8.89 40.50 -10.07
C VAL A 439 -10.08 41.12 -10.80
N LYS A 440 -9.96 42.38 -11.24
CA LYS A 440 -11.02 43.06 -12.01
C LYS A 440 -11.29 42.39 -13.35
N ASP A 441 -10.22 42.01 -14.04
CA ASP A 441 -10.31 41.33 -15.34
C ASP A 441 -10.86 39.91 -15.16
N GLU A 442 -10.46 39.22 -14.07
CA GLU A 442 -10.95 37.90 -13.75
C GLU A 442 -12.42 37.92 -13.34
N LEU A 443 -12.86 38.95 -12.59
CA LEU A 443 -14.28 39.14 -12.27
C LEU A 443 -15.13 39.28 -13.54
N GLN A 444 -14.64 40.03 -14.54
CA GLN A 444 -15.34 40.15 -15.81
C GLN A 444 -15.44 38.82 -16.56
N ARG A 445 -14.35 38.02 -16.54
CA ARG A 445 -14.37 36.67 -17.11
C ARG A 445 -15.34 35.74 -16.40
N VAL A 446 -15.37 35.80 -15.07
CA VAL A 446 -16.33 35.03 -14.25
C VAL A 446 -17.76 35.42 -14.61
N LEU A 447 -18.08 36.69 -14.70
CA LEU A 447 -19.41 37.16 -15.11
C LEU A 447 -19.79 36.68 -16.51
N GLN A 448 -18.84 36.74 -17.48
CA GLN A 448 -19.07 36.21 -18.82
C GLN A 448 -19.32 34.71 -18.84
N LYS A 449 -18.57 33.92 -18.01
CA LYS A 449 -18.77 32.47 -17.91
C LYS A 449 -20.09 32.11 -17.25
N ILE A 450 -20.48 32.80 -16.18
CA ILE A 450 -21.79 32.65 -15.53
C ILE A 450 -22.92 32.90 -16.53
N ASP A 451 -22.75 33.92 -17.38
CA ASP A 451 -23.72 34.26 -18.40
C ASP A 451 -23.81 33.23 -19.53
N GLN A 452 -22.64 32.81 -20.06
CA GLN A 452 -22.55 31.82 -21.15
C GLN A 452 -23.12 30.45 -20.75
N GLN A 453 -22.93 30.05 -19.52
CA GLN A 453 -23.33 28.74 -19.01
C GLN A 453 -24.67 28.78 -18.23
N ASN A 454 -25.30 29.94 -18.11
CA ASN A 454 -26.56 30.15 -17.36
C ASN A 454 -26.51 29.60 -15.93
N LEU A 455 -25.35 29.73 -15.25
CA LEU A 455 -25.14 29.15 -13.92
C LEU A 455 -25.96 29.84 -12.82
N MET A 456 -26.29 31.10 -13.01
CA MET A 456 -27.00 31.89 -12.02
C MET A 456 -27.94 32.91 -12.72
N ALA A 457 -29.14 33.06 -12.19
CA ALA A 457 -30.07 34.08 -12.71
C ALA A 457 -29.49 35.51 -12.57
N PRO A 458 -29.68 36.41 -13.55
CA PRO A 458 -29.11 37.75 -13.53
C PRO A 458 -29.46 38.55 -12.26
N LEU A 459 -30.63 38.37 -11.73
CA LEU A 459 -31.05 39.01 -10.48
C LEU A 459 -30.26 38.49 -9.27
N GLN A 460 -29.93 37.19 -9.24
CA GLN A 460 -29.10 36.62 -8.18
C GLN A 460 -27.67 37.12 -8.26
N VAL A 461 -27.10 37.26 -9.48
CA VAL A 461 -25.78 37.85 -9.68
C VAL A 461 -25.74 39.27 -9.12
N VAL A 462 -26.73 40.11 -9.44
CA VAL A 462 -26.84 41.48 -8.89
C VAL A 462 -26.96 41.45 -7.36
N LYS A 463 -27.71 40.52 -6.81
CA LYS A 463 -27.86 40.38 -5.36
C LYS A 463 -26.52 40.05 -4.68
N VAL A 464 -25.76 39.08 -5.20
CA VAL A 464 -24.45 38.71 -4.67
C VAL A 464 -23.46 39.86 -4.74
N LEU A 465 -23.42 40.57 -5.88
CA LEU A 465 -22.54 41.73 -6.08
C LEU A 465 -22.91 42.89 -5.15
N SER A 466 -24.22 43.12 -4.88
CA SER A 466 -24.67 44.17 -3.99
C SER A 466 -24.41 43.86 -2.50
N GLN A 467 -24.43 42.61 -2.11
CA GLN A 467 -24.14 42.19 -0.73
C GLN A 467 -22.68 42.45 -0.33
N GLY A 468 -21.75 42.32 -1.25
CA GLY A 468 -20.34 42.55 -0.98
C GLY A 468 -19.96 44.03 -0.86
N GLY A 469 -20.75 44.95 -1.40
CA GLY A 469 -20.55 46.41 -1.32
C GLY A 469 -19.23 46.93 -1.96
N ALA A 470 -18.41 46.06 -2.49
CA ALA A 470 -17.07 46.37 -3.04
C ALA A 470 -17.08 46.67 -4.55
N VAL A 471 -18.05 46.12 -5.26
CA VAL A 471 -18.12 46.17 -6.73
C VAL A 471 -18.84 47.45 -7.18
N THR A 472 -18.17 48.24 -8.03
CA THR A 472 -18.76 49.46 -8.60
C THR A 472 -19.62 49.15 -9.83
N MET A 473 -20.66 49.95 -10.05
CA MET A 473 -21.56 49.81 -11.21
C MET A 473 -20.80 49.87 -12.55
N GLY A 474 -19.66 50.58 -12.61
CA GLY A 474 -18.80 50.63 -13.81
C GLY A 474 -18.24 49.29 -14.23
N MET A 475 -17.91 48.40 -13.27
CA MET A 475 -17.36 47.06 -13.52
C MET A 475 -18.38 46.07 -14.10
N VAL A 476 -19.67 46.27 -13.73
CA VAL A 476 -20.75 45.34 -14.07
C VAL A 476 -21.60 45.86 -15.24
N ARG A 477 -21.36 47.13 -15.66
CA ARG A 477 -22.17 47.81 -16.67
C ARG A 477 -22.28 47.03 -18.00
N SER A 478 -21.18 46.49 -18.51
CA SER A 478 -21.19 45.68 -19.76
C SER A 478 -22.03 44.45 -19.62
N TYR A 479 -21.85 43.68 -18.54
CA TYR A 479 -22.63 42.48 -18.23
C TYR A 479 -24.12 42.77 -18.16
N LEU A 480 -24.52 43.80 -17.42
CA LEU A 480 -25.91 44.16 -17.28
C LEU A 480 -26.54 44.68 -18.59
N ALA A 481 -25.77 45.48 -19.38
CA ALA A 481 -26.24 45.99 -20.66
C ALA A 481 -26.47 44.84 -21.67
N ASP A 482 -25.51 43.90 -21.76
CA ASP A 482 -25.61 42.74 -22.65
C ASP A 482 -26.77 41.81 -22.26
N ASN A 483 -26.95 41.58 -20.96
CA ASN A 483 -28.02 40.76 -20.43
C ASN A 483 -29.40 41.41 -20.69
N ILE A 484 -29.55 42.70 -20.41
CA ILE A 484 -30.79 43.42 -20.68
C ILE A 484 -31.09 43.44 -22.19
N ALA A 485 -30.07 43.61 -23.03
CA ALA A 485 -30.27 43.58 -24.49
C ALA A 485 -30.74 42.22 -25.01
N ARG A 486 -30.19 41.13 -24.46
CA ARG A 486 -30.60 39.78 -24.79
C ARG A 486 -32.03 39.47 -24.33
N GLU A 487 -32.34 39.76 -23.09
CA GLU A 487 -33.72 39.61 -22.52
C GLU A 487 -34.73 40.41 -23.31
N ARG A 488 -34.43 41.68 -23.67
CA ARG A 488 -35.30 42.49 -24.52
C ARG A 488 -35.55 41.88 -25.88
N LYS A 489 -34.52 41.33 -26.52
CA LYS A 489 -34.66 40.65 -27.80
C LYS A 489 -35.54 39.40 -27.69
N GLU A 490 -35.36 38.65 -26.65
CA GLU A 490 -36.16 37.45 -26.39
C GLU A 490 -37.61 37.81 -26.11
N ILE A 491 -37.85 38.80 -25.23
CA ILE A 491 -39.20 39.30 -24.97
C ILE A 491 -39.89 39.76 -26.26
N GLN A 492 -39.15 40.48 -27.12
CA GLN A 492 -39.71 40.94 -28.41
C GLN A 492 -40.06 39.77 -29.34
N SER A 493 -39.20 38.76 -29.42
CA SER A 493 -39.43 37.54 -30.20
C SER A 493 -40.66 36.81 -29.69
N ASN A 494 -40.75 36.62 -28.37
CA ASN A 494 -41.87 35.93 -27.73
C ASN A 494 -43.19 36.71 -27.91
N ARG A 495 -43.15 38.02 -27.82
CA ARG A 495 -44.34 38.86 -28.10
C ARG A 495 -44.84 38.68 -29.51
N LYS A 496 -43.95 38.71 -30.51
CA LYS A 496 -44.31 38.46 -31.93
C LYS A 496 -44.95 37.08 -32.12
N LEU A 497 -44.37 36.06 -31.48
CA LEU A 497 -44.87 34.71 -31.52
C LEU A 497 -46.26 34.58 -30.88
N ILE A 498 -46.47 35.19 -29.72
CA ILE A 498 -47.77 35.25 -29.03
C ILE A 498 -48.80 35.96 -29.92
N GLU A 499 -48.45 37.07 -30.55
CA GLU A 499 -49.33 37.80 -31.45
C GLU A 499 -49.71 36.96 -32.69
N SER A 500 -48.76 36.27 -33.29
CA SER A 500 -48.99 35.32 -34.38
C SER A 500 -50.01 34.24 -33.97
N TYR A 501 -49.76 33.60 -32.82
CA TYR A 501 -50.70 32.57 -32.33
C TYR A 501 -52.09 33.12 -31.99
N ARG A 502 -52.17 34.34 -31.44
CA ARG A 502 -53.44 34.99 -31.15
C ARG A 502 -54.22 35.25 -32.44
N THR A 503 -53.56 35.79 -33.48
CA THR A 503 -54.22 36.04 -34.78
C THR A 503 -54.66 34.77 -35.46
N GLU A 504 -53.83 33.72 -35.42
CA GLU A 504 -54.19 32.41 -35.97
C GLU A 504 -55.39 31.78 -35.19
N THR A 505 -55.37 31.85 -33.87
CA THR A 505 -56.45 31.35 -33.03
C THR A 505 -57.75 32.10 -33.30
N ALA A 506 -57.67 33.42 -33.42
CA ALA A 506 -58.85 34.25 -33.75
C ALA A 506 -59.41 33.91 -35.13
N SER A 507 -58.54 33.70 -36.14
CA SER A 507 -58.93 33.27 -37.49
C SER A 507 -59.63 31.91 -37.46
N LYS A 508 -59.06 30.93 -36.73
CA LYS A 508 -59.65 29.58 -36.62
C LYS A 508 -60.95 29.59 -35.85
N LYS A 509 -61.09 30.47 -34.84
CA LYS A 509 -62.34 30.64 -34.10
C LYS A 509 -63.42 31.25 -34.99
N ALA A 510 -63.09 32.27 -35.78
CA ALA A 510 -64.05 32.86 -36.74
C ALA A 510 -64.48 31.84 -37.84
N GLU A 511 -63.53 31.00 -38.32
CA GLU A 511 -63.84 29.93 -39.25
C GLU A 511 -64.81 28.90 -38.66
N LEU A 512 -64.61 28.51 -37.39
CA LEU A 512 -65.52 27.61 -36.66
C LEU A 512 -66.91 28.22 -36.51
N GLU A 513 -66.98 29.50 -36.15
CA GLU A 513 -68.24 30.21 -36.00
C GLU A 513 -68.98 30.33 -37.32
N ASP A 514 -68.27 30.61 -38.40
CA ASP A 514 -68.81 30.61 -39.76
C ASP A 514 -69.37 29.25 -40.16
N LEU A 515 -68.63 28.17 -39.91
CA LEU A 515 -69.08 26.79 -40.22
C LEU A 515 -70.28 26.36 -39.38
N SER A 516 -70.42 26.87 -38.15
CA SER A 516 -71.53 26.50 -37.26
C SER A 516 -72.80 27.29 -37.53
N SER A 517 -72.70 28.56 -37.93
CA SER A 517 -73.83 29.49 -38.03
C SER A 517 -74.31 29.72 -39.46
N LYS A 518 -73.45 29.61 -40.46
CA LYS A 518 -73.83 29.91 -41.85
C LYS A 518 -74.38 28.71 -42.59
N PRO A 519 -75.53 28.82 -43.30
CA PRO A 519 -76.04 27.76 -44.13
C PRO A 519 -75.09 27.49 -45.31
N THR A 520 -74.74 26.23 -45.50
CA THR A 520 -73.84 25.84 -46.58
C THR A 520 -74.62 25.36 -47.79
N THR A 521 -74.31 25.92 -48.95
CA THR A 521 -74.94 25.49 -50.23
C THR A 521 -74.09 24.38 -50.85
N PHE A 522 -74.64 23.22 -51.07
CA PHE A 522 -73.97 22.09 -51.71
C PHE A 522 -74.18 22.14 -53.21
N GLN A 523 -73.15 22.26 -54.03
CA GLN A 523 -73.18 22.35 -55.46
C GLN A 523 -72.58 21.10 -56.15
N GLY A 524 -72.32 20.04 -55.37
CA GLY A 524 -71.73 18.82 -55.89
C GLY A 524 -72.65 18.17 -56.91
N ARG A 525 -72.15 17.92 -58.13
CA ARG A 525 -72.89 17.25 -59.20
C ARG A 525 -72.48 15.79 -59.38
N ARG A 526 -71.42 15.35 -58.71
CA ARG A 526 -70.90 13.98 -58.82
C ARG A 526 -70.73 13.35 -57.47
N CYS A 527 -70.94 12.05 -57.40
CA CYS A 527 -70.69 11.25 -56.21
C CYS A 527 -69.17 11.15 -55.92
N SER A 528 -68.71 11.48 -54.72
CA SER A 528 -67.31 11.40 -54.35
C SER A 528 -66.77 9.94 -54.27
N ALA A 529 -67.61 8.91 -54.21
CA ALA A 529 -67.19 7.53 -54.16
C ALA A 529 -67.13 6.90 -55.59
N CYS A 530 -68.18 7.02 -56.39
CA CYS A 530 -68.26 6.33 -57.70
C CYS A 530 -67.99 7.27 -58.90
N GLY A 531 -67.84 8.61 -58.66
CA GLY A 531 -67.61 9.59 -59.74
C GLY A 531 -68.81 9.87 -60.65
N GLY A 532 -69.92 9.12 -60.55
CA GLY A 532 -71.11 9.27 -61.33
C GLY A 532 -71.93 10.50 -60.95
N SER A 533 -72.91 10.91 -61.86
CA SER A 533 -73.86 12.00 -61.57
C SER A 533 -74.69 11.67 -60.32
N LEU A 534 -74.94 12.66 -59.48
CA LEU A 534 -75.71 12.49 -58.26
C LEU A 534 -77.20 12.36 -58.64
N ASP A 535 -77.81 11.26 -58.22
CA ASP A 535 -79.27 10.97 -58.28
C ASP A 535 -79.80 10.80 -56.83
N LEU A 536 -81.06 11.13 -56.65
CA LEU A 536 -81.71 11.04 -55.32
C LEU A 536 -81.95 9.55 -54.96
N PRO A 537 -81.74 9.21 -53.67
CA PRO A 537 -81.36 10.03 -52.51
C PRO A 537 -79.86 10.25 -52.38
N THR A 538 -79.46 11.50 -52.04
CA THR A 538 -78.09 11.91 -51.88
C THR A 538 -77.84 12.38 -50.44
N VAL A 539 -76.59 12.16 -49.96
CA VAL A 539 -76.11 12.64 -48.65
C VAL A 539 -74.97 13.61 -48.88
N HIS A 540 -75.08 14.79 -48.33
CA HIS A 540 -74.07 15.86 -48.38
C HIS A 540 -73.50 16.04 -47.03
N PHE A 541 -72.13 16.07 -46.95
CA PHE A 541 -71.38 16.31 -45.71
C PHE A 541 -70.89 17.74 -45.71
N MET A 542 -70.74 18.32 -44.51
CA MET A 542 -70.22 19.67 -44.33
C MET A 542 -68.81 19.88 -44.91
N CYS A 543 -68.03 18.81 -45.04
CA CYS A 543 -66.75 18.81 -45.76
C CYS A 543 -66.87 18.94 -47.29
N LYS A 544 -68.10 19.24 -47.84
CA LYS A 544 -68.41 19.43 -49.23
C LYS A 544 -68.35 18.13 -50.12
N HIS A 545 -68.14 16.97 -49.52
CA HIS A 545 -68.26 15.72 -50.20
C HIS A 545 -69.72 15.27 -50.28
N SER A 546 -70.08 14.80 -51.41
CA SER A 546 -71.49 14.34 -51.72
C SER A 546 -71.50 12.90 -52.22
N PHE A 547 -72.43 12.12 -51.74
CA PHE A 547 -72.54 10.68 -52.07
C PHE A 547 -73.94 10.27 -52.38
N HIS A 548 -74.07 9.25 -53.23
CA HIS A 548 -75.33 8.52 -53.28
C HIS A 548 -75.54 7.71 -52.03
N GLN A 549 -76.74 7.63 -51.52
CA GLN A 549 -77.02 6.86 -50.31
C GLN A 549 -76.62 5.38 -50.45
N ARG A 550 -76.79 4.82 -51.64
CA ARG A 550 -76.34 3.44 -51.97
C ARG A 550 -74.83 3.24 -51.91
N CYS A 551 -74.03 4.27 -52.29
CA CYS A 551 -72.59 4.21 -52.23
C CYS A 551 -72.10 4.33 -50.78
N LEU A 552 -72.82 5.05 -49.92
CA LEU A 552 -72.55 5.15 -48.52
C LEU A 552 -72.84 3.84 -47.77
N ASN A 553 -73.97 3.17 -48.14
CA ASN A 553 -74.30 1.88 -47.52
C ASN A 553 -73.33 0.77 -47.90
N SER A 554 -72.77 0.80 -49.12
CA SER A 554 -71.78 -0.18 -49.58
C SER A 554 -70.40 -0.03 -48.95
N THR A 555 -70.11 1.13 -48.40
CA THR A 555 -68.86 1.40 -47.70
C THR A 555 -68.90 1.09 -46.19
N GLY A 556 -70.06 0.55 -45.70
CA GLY A 556 -70.20 0.22 -44.27
C GLY A 556 -70.18 1.48 -43.34
N ALA A 557 -70.35 2.67 -43.90
CA ALA A 557 -70.27 3.93 -43.21
C ALA A 557 -71.55 4.36 -42.52
N ILE A 558 -72.64 3.58 -42.61
CA ILE A 558 -73.86 3.86 -41.89
C ILE A 558 -74.16 2.71 -40.93
N ASP A 559 -73.77 2.90 -39.69
CA ASP A 559 -74.39 2.14 -38.61
C ASP A 559 -75.75 2.72 -38.35
N SER A 560 -76.77 1.88 -38.48
CA SER A 560 -78.20 2.26 -38.42
C SER A 560 -78.68 2.76 -37.06
N THR A 561 -77.80 2.99 -36.10
CA THR A 561 -78.13 3.35 -34.72
C THR A 561 -77.55 4.68 -34.25
N ASP A 562 -76.64 5.33 -34.99
CA ASP A 562 -76.00 6.54 -34.51
C ASP A 562 -76.33 7.73 -35.46
N ARG A 563 -76.77 8.84 -34.85
CA ARG A 563 -77.15 10.11 -35.51
C ARG A 563 -75.97 10.89 -36.13
N GLY A 564 -74.80 10.28 -36.29
CA GLY A 564 -73.61 10.95 -36.78
C GLY A 564 -72.84 10.15 -37.83
N SER A 565 -73.43 9.95 -39.07
CA SER A 565 -72.64 9.39 -40.14
C SER A 565 -71.52 10.30 -40.58
N GLU A 566 -70.27 9.80 -40.50
CA GLU A 566 -69.04 10.54 -40.88
C GLU A 566 -68.74 10.34 -42.39
N CYS A 567 -68.18 11.38 -43.01
CA CYS A 567 -67.76 11.30 -44.41
C CYS A 567 -66.65 10.24 -44.59
N PRO A 568 -66.80 9.21 -45.41
CA PRO A 568 -65.78 8.15 -45.58
C PRO A 568 -64.43 8.64 -46.04
N ILE A 569 -64.37 9.71 -46.84
CA ILE A 569 -63.11 10.26 -47.35
C ILE A 569 -62.40 11.03 -46.20
N CYS A 570 -63.16 11.70 -45.38
CA CYS A 570 -62.55 12.50 -44.25
C CYS A 570 -62.37 11.68 -42.98
N LYS A 571 -62.92 10.45 -42.91
CA LYS A 571 -62.85 9.60 -41.70
C LYS A 571 -61.44 9.39 -41.19
N PRO A 572 -60.38 9.03 -41.99
CA PRO A 572 -59.05 8.84 -41.51
C PRO A 572 -58.45 10.14 -40.90
N SER A 573 -58.74 11.32 -41.52
CA SER A 573 -58.31 12.60 -40.98
C SER A 573 -59.03 12.95 -39.67
N ASN A 574 -60.32 12.66 -39.59
CA ASN A 574 -61.12 12.88 -38.38
C ASN A 574 -60.67 11.98 -37.24
N ASP A 575 -60.34 10.71 -37.55
CA ASP A 575 -59.84 9.75 -36.55
C ASP A 575 -58.48 10.19 -35.97
N THR A 576 -57.58 10.75 -36.81
CA THR A 576 -56.33 11.33 -36.34
C THR A 576 -56.57 12.55 -35.43
N ILE A 577 -57.53 13.45 -35.80
CA ILE A 577 -57.90 14.59 -35.00
C ILE A 577 -58.54 14.16 -33.67
N LYS A 578 -59.41 13.14 -33.70
CA LYS A 578 -59.99 12.55 -32.48
C LYS A 578 -58.95 11.91 -31.58
N ALA A 579 -57.92 11.21 -32.15
CA ALA A 579 -56.82 10.66 -31.38
C ALA A 579 -55.97 11.75 -30.73
N ILE A 580 -55.64 12.81 -31.47
CA ILE A 580 -54.93 13.97 -30.93
C ILE A 580 -55.73 14.61 -29.79
N ARG A 581 -57.05 14.80 -29.98
CA ARG A 581 -57.93 15.38 -28.95
C ARG A 581 -57.99 14.49 -27.70
N ARG A 582 -58.05 13.18 -27.81
CA ARG A 582 -58.00 12.24 -26.69
C ARG A 582 -56.66 12.37 -25.95
N ALA A 583 -55.54 12.34 -26.69
CA ALA A 583 -54.22 12.55 -26.10
C ALA A 583 -54.11 13.91 -25.35
N GLN A 584 -54.65 14.97 -25.92
CA GLN A 584 -54.72 16.29 -25.25
C GLN A 584 -55.52 16.25 -23.94
N ILE A 585 -56.66 15.54 -23.92
CA ILE A 585 -57.48 15.38 -22.70
C ILE A 585 -56.73 14.56 -21.65
N GLU A 586 -56.01 13.49 -22.03
CA GLU A 586 -55.19 12.70 -21.14
C GLU A 586 -54.06 13.53 -20.53
N HIS A 587 -53.44 14.42 -21.32
CA HIS A 587 -52.37 15.31 -20.84
C HIS A 587 -52.88 16.48 -19.99
N THR A 588 -54.13 16.82 -19.98
CA THR A 588 -54.66 17.97 -19.26
C THR A 588 -54.36 17.95 -17.76
N GLY A 589 -54.31 16.74 -17.14
CA GLY A 589 -54.04 16.58 -15.70
C GLY A 589 -52.59 16.40 -15.34
N GLN A 590 -51.63 16.41 -16.29
CA GLN A 590 -50.21 16.11 -16.02
C GLN A 590 -49.40 17.31 -15.56
N HIS A 591 -49.88 17.99 -14.51
CA HIS A 591 -49.27 19.23 -13.97
C HIS A 591 -47.87 18.99 -13.35
N GLU A 592 -47.63 17.81 -12.76
CA GLU A 592 -46.35 17.49 -12.14
C GLU A 592 -45.22 17.29 -13.16
N LEU A 593 -45.52 16.61 -14.27
CA LEU A 593 -44.59 16.45 -15.39
C LEU A 593 -44.23 17.80 -16.00
N PHE A 594 -45.21 18.67 -16.18
CA PHE A 594 -44.99 20.05 -16.64
C PHE A 594 -44.09 20.83 -15.71
N LYS A 595 -44.31 20.78 -14.38
CA LYS A 595 -43.50 21.44 -13.39
C LYS A 595 -42.07 20.95 -13.42
N SER A 596 -41.85 19.63 -13.42
CA SER A 596 -40.51 19.03 -13.45
C SER A 596 -39.76 19.33 -14.76
N ALA A 597 -40.44 19.36 -15.88
CA ALA A 597 -39.84 19.75 -17.15
C ALA A 597 -39.48 21.24 -17.17
N LEU A 598 -40.31 22.09 -16.61
CA LEU A 598 -40.05 23.53 -16.50
C LEU A 598 -38.85 23.86 -15.58
N GLU A 599 -38.68 23.09 -14.51
CA GLU A 599 -37.54 23.24 -13.60
C GLU A 599 -36.21 22.81 -14.24
N ARG A 600 -36.23 21.83 -15.13
CA ARG A 600 -35.04 21.28 -15.80
C ARG A 600 -34.68 21.98 -17.11
N SER A 601 -35.59 22.75 -17.69
CA SER A 601 -35.34 23.33 -19.01
C SER A 601 -34.59 24.64 -18.93
N SER A 602 -33.65 24.82 -19.85
CA SER A 602 -32.93 26.08 -20.11
C SER A 602 -33.82 27.10 -20.82
N ASP A 603 -34.71 26.65 -21.71
CA ASP A 603 -35.74 27.48 -22.38
C ASP A 603 -37.12 27.21 -21.80
N ARG A 604 -37.48 28.02 -20.82
CA ARG A 604 -38.77 27.92 -20.13
C ARG A 604 -39.95 28.26 -21.03
N PHE A 605 -39.77 29.20 -21.96
CA PHE A 605 -40.85 29.56 -22.88
C PHE A 605 -41.14 28.45 -23.89
N GLY A 606 -40.10 27.86 -24.48
CA GLY A 606 -40.26 26.71 -25.37
C GLY A 606 -40.95 25.53 -24.67
N THR A 607 -40.55 25.22 -23.43
CA THR A 607 -41.19 24.16 -22.65
C THR A 607 -42.65 24.44 -22.34
N VAL A 608 -42.99 25.69 -21.92
CA VAL A 608 -44.38 26.08 -21.74
C VAL A 608 -45.16 25.95 -23.06
N SER A 609 -44.64 26.45 -24.15
CA SER A 609 -45.28 26.36 -25.49
C SER A 609 -45.54 24.92 -25.88
N GLU A 610 -44.60 24.05 -25.68
CA GLU A 610 -44.70 22.59 -26.00
C GLU A 610 -45.79 21.91 -25.17
N PHE A 611 -45.79 22.10 -23.84
CA PHE A 611 -46.74 21.47 -22.95
C PHE A 611 -48.19 22.03 -23.15
N PHE A 612 -48.32 23.32 -23.38
CA PHE A 612 -49.62 23.87 -23.75
C PHE A 612 -50.10 23.40 -25.09
N GLY A 613 -49.20 23.21 -26.08
CA GLY A 613 -49.54 22.60 -27.36
C GLY A 613 -50.00 21.15 -27.24
N ARG A 614 -49.49 20.44 -26.22
CA ARG A 614 -49.96 19.07 -25.91
C ARG A 614 -51.27 19.05 -25.11
N GLY A 615 -51.79 20.18 -24.67
CA GLY A 615 -53.08 20.30 -24.00
C GLY A 615 -53.00 20.36 -22.45
N VAL A 616 -51.82 20.50 -21.85
CA VAL A 616 -51.69 20.68 -20.42
C VAL A 616 -52.37 22.01 -20.04
N MET A 617 -53.23 22.03 -19.01
CA MET A 617 -54.07 23.15 -18.61
C MET A 617 -55.14 23.57 -19.66
N ALA A 618 -55.44 22.79 -20.67
CA ALA A 618 -56.61 23.05 -21.50
C ALA A 618 -57.87 22.95 -20.63
N ALA A 619 -58.74 23.93 -20.73
CA ALA A 619 -60.04 23.85 -20.07
C ALA A 619 -60.79 22.63 -20.57
N ALA A 620 -61.38 21.85 -19.65
CA ALA A 620 -62.20 20.73 -20.04
C ALA A 620 -63.26 21.20 -21.07
N PRO A 621 -63.47 20.46 -22.16
CA PRO A 621 -64.46 20.88 -23.18
C PRO A 621 -65.82 20.98 -22.52
N ILE A 622 -66.44 22.17 -22.63
CA ILE A 622 -67.75 22.48 -22.08
C ILE A 622 -68.89 21.82 -22.88
N PHE A 623 -68.51 20.94 -23.86
CA PHE A 623 -69.49 20.25 -24.69
C PHE A 623 -69.30 18.73 -24.56
N GLU A 624 -70.28 18.10 -23.91
CA GLU A 624 -70.62 16.69 -24.13
C GLU A 624 -71.17 16.45 -25.52
#